data_e4c6f94ff381d13a08e7b275ac12caa6
#
_entry.id   e4c6f94ff381d13a08e7b275ac12caa6
#
_cell.length_a   1.000
_cell.length_b   1.000
_cell.length_c   1.000
_cell.angle_alpha   90.00
_cell.angle_beta   90.00
_cell.angle_gamma   90.00
#
_symmetry.space_group_name_H-M   'P 1'
#
loop_
_entity.id
_entity.type
_entity.pdbx_description
1 polymer ?
#
loop_
_entity_poly.entity_id
_entity_poly.type
_entity_poly.pdbx_seq_one_letter_code
_entity_poly.pdbx_strand_id
1 'polypeptide(L)'
;MNVSDAIFDPELGYTGFTVQRTTYSRQNGTSVPSNETMSTAGTIHPGTPEMIQLLPEEERHEEFIAIYTDFPLSLGENAGGETYTTPDRITWQDKTWRVVKVRDWSAFNYYQCLAVRVTE
;
A
#
# COMPACT_ATOMS: atom_id res chain seq x y z
N MET A 1 -4.24 7.08 25.05
CA MET A 1 -3.14 7.14 24.10
C MET A 1 -3.69 7.25 22.67
N ASN A 2 -3.17 8.20 21.92
CA ASN A 2 -3.59 8.37 20.54
C ASN A 2 -2.81 7.35 19.67
N VAL A 3 -3.53 6.60 18.84
CA VAL A 3 -2.91 5.58 17.97
C VAL A 3 -1.90 6.22 17.01
N SER A 4 -2.15 7.45 16.55
CA SER A 4 -1.22 8.12 15.64
C SER A 4 0.13 8.40 16.29
N ASP A 5 0.20 8.62 17.60
CA ASP A 5 1.46 8.79 18.30
C ASP A 5 2.30 7.50 18.25
N ALA A 6 1.66 6.34 18.40
CA ALA A 6 2.34 5.06 18.32
C ALA A 6 2.83 4.79 16.90
N ILE A 7 2.05 5.18 15.87
CA ILE A 7 2.42 4.97 14.47
C ILE A 7 3.68 5.73 14.10
N PHE A 8 3.86 6.92 14.67
CA PHE A 8 5.01 7.77 14.34
C PHE A 8 6.19 7.62 15.30
N ASP A 9 6.19 6.57 16.13
CA ASP A 9 7.28 6.30 17.06
C ASP A 9 8.34 5.42 16.38
N PRO A 10 9.59 5.91 16.21
CA PRO A 10 10.65 5.11 15.56
C PRO A 10 10.96 3.80 16.29
N GLU A 11 10.75 3.75 17.60
CA GLU A 11 10.98 2.53 18.38
C GLU A 11 9.96 1.44 18.05
N LEU A 12 8.81 1.81 17.46
CA LEU A 12 7.76 0.87 17.06
C LEU A 12 7.80 0.54 15.57
N GLY A 13 8.91 0.85 14.88
CA GLY A 13 9.05 0.52 13.48
C GLY A 13 8.68 1.63 12.50
N TYR A 14 8.59 2.87 13.00
CA TYR A 14 8.32 4.02 12.11
C TYR A 14 9.46 4.18 11.11
N THR A 15 9.11 4.28 9.84
CA THR A 15 10.09 4.39 8.75
C THR A 15 9.50 5.14 7.57
N GLY A 16 10.40 5.70 6.75
CA GLY A 16 10.01 6.28 5.48
C GLY A 16 9.90 5.22 4.40
N PHE A 17 9.01 5.43 3.46
CA PHE A 17 8.90 4.58 2.28
C PHE A 17 8.39 5.40 1.10
N THR A 18 8.56 4.86 -0.10
CA THR A 18 8.14 5.50 -1.34
C THR A 18 6.93 4.77 -1.91
N VAL A 19 5.93 5.54 -2.34
CA VAL A 19 4.72 5.00 -2.96
C VAL A 19 4.75 5.34 -4.44
N GLN A 20 4.54 4.35 -5.30
CA GLN A 20 4.35 4.56 -6.73
C GLN A 20 2.90 4.28 -7.09
N ARG A 21 2.26 5.27 -7.68
CA ARG A 21 0.87 5.15 -8.15
C ARG A 21 0.86 5.31 -9.66
N THR A 22 0.31 4.34 -10.36
CA THR A 22 0.24 4.35 -11.81
C THR A 22 -1.20 4.45 -12.24
N THR A 23 -1.50 5.47 -13.04
CA THR A 23 -2.81 5.67 -13.65
C THR A 23 -2.68 5.46 -15.15
N TYR A 24 -3.57 4.65 -15.71
CA TYR A 24 -3.63 4.44 -17.15
C TYR A 24 -4.81 5.21 -17.71
N SER A 25 -4.56 5.97 -18.79
CA SER A 25 -5.62 6.64 -19.53
C SER A 25 -5.60 6.15 -20.97
N ARG A 26 -6.77 6.01 -21.58
CA ARG A 26 -6.86 5.59 -22.97
C ARG A 26 -6.79 6.82 -23.87
N GLN A 27 -5.80 6.85 -24.75
CA GLN A 27 -5.61 7.92 -25.74
C GLN A 27 -5.41 7.28 -27.09
N ASN A 28 -6.24 7.66 -28.07
CA ASN A 28 -6.15 7.14 -29.42
C ASN A 28 -6.17 5.60 -29.50
N GLY A 29 -6.96 4.97 -28.62
CA GLY A 29 -7.08 3.52 -28.57
C GLY A 29 -5.95 2.82 -27.82
N THR A 30 -4.99 3.57 -27.27
CA THR A 30 -3.84 3.01 -26.56
C THR A 30 -3.85 3.44 -25.10
N SER A 31 -3.56 2.50 -24.19
CA SER A 31 -3.43 2.82 -22.77
C SER A 31 -2.08 3.49 -22.52
N VAL A 32 -2.10 4.67 -21.94
CA VAL A 32 -0.90 5.46 -21.63
C VAL A 32 -0.73 5.52 -20.11
N PRO A 33 0.39 5.02 -19.56
CA PRO A 33 0.62 5.08 -18.13
C PRO A 33 1.11 6.47 -17.69
N SER A 34 0.65 6.89 -16.53
CA SER A 34 1.16 8.08 -15.85
C SER A 34 1.58 7.66 -14.45
N ASN A 35 2.85 7.86 -14.13
CA ASN A 35 3.41 7.43 -12.84
C ASN A 35 3.56 8.64 -11.91
N GLU A 36 3.13 8.45 -10.67
CA GLU A 36 3.32 9.43 -9.62
C GLU A 36 4.09 8.77 -8.50
N THR A 37 5.15 9.42 -8.03
CA THR A 37 5.97 8.92 -6.94
C THR A 37 5.82 9.86 -5.75
N MET A 38 5.50 9.29 -4.59
CA MET A 38 5.26 10.05 -3.36
C MET A 38 6.11 9.46 -2.24
N SER A 39 6.68 10.33 -1.43
CA SER A 39 7.41 9.91 -0.24
C SER A 39 6.52 10.11 0.98
N THR A 40 6.40 9.09 1.79
CA THR A 40 5.62 9.16 3.00
C THR A 40 6.27 8.30 4.07
N ALA A 41 5.59 8.11 5.17
CA ALA A 41 6.13 7.34 6.29
C ALA A 41 5.02 6.68 7.06
N GLY A 42 5.38 5.67 7.82
CA GLY A 42 4.45 4.95 8.66
C GLY A 42 5.19 3.89 9.45
N THR A 43 4.44 3.04 10.13
CA THR A 43 4.99 1.92 10.86
C THR A 43 4.83 0.66 10.02
N ILE A 44 5.93 -0.05 9.77
CA ILE A 44 5.94 -1.26 8.95
C ILE A 44 6.41 -2.43 9.81
N HIS A 45 5.63 -3.49 9.82
CA HIS A 45 5.95 -4.72 10.52
C HIS A 45 5.89 -5.91 9.58
N PRO A 46 6.68 -6.95 9.84
CA PRO A 46 6.50 -8.22 9.13
C PRO A 46 5.07 -8.72 9.35
N GLY A 47 4.53 -9.39 8.33
CA GLY A 47 3.20 -10.00 8.47
C GLY A 47 3.20 -11.08 9.53
N THR A 48 2.11 -11.18 10.29
CA THR A 48 1.93 -12.21 11.31
C THR A 48 1.06 -13.35 10.77
N PRO A 49 1.16 -14.57 11.34
CA PRO A 49 0.30 -15.66 10.88
C PRO A 49 -1.19 -15.35 10.97
N GLU A 50 -1.61 -14.57 11.96
CA GLU A 50 -3.01 -14.19 12.11
C GLU A 50 -3.49 -13.28 10.97
N MET A 51 -2.59 -12.52 10.37
CA MET A 51 -2.94 -11.62 9.27
C MET A 51 -3.08 -12.33 7.94
N ILE A 52 -2.63 -13.57 7.82
CA ILE A 52 -2.73 -14.32 6.56
C ILE A 52 -4.18 -14.40 6.08
N GLN A 53 -5.12 -14.53 7.00
CA GLN A 53 -6.53 -14.61 6.67
C GLN A 53 -7.09 -13.31 6.07
N LEU A 54 -6.39 -12.19 6.27
CA LEU A 54 -6.79 -10.91 5.69
C LEU A 54 -6.33 -10.75 4.25
N LEU A 55 -5.42 -11.61 3.78
CA LEU A 55 -4.94 -11.55 2.42
C LEU A 55 -5.91 -12.24 1.46
N PRO A 56 -5.99 -11.78 0.19
CA PRO A 56 -6.65 -12.57 -0.84
C PRO A 56 -6.07 -13.98 -0.90
N GLU A 57 -6.89 -14.96 -1.21
CA GLU A 57 -6.48 -16.36 -1.17
C GLU A 57 -5.26 -16.65 -2.03
N GLU A 58 -5.17 -16.01 -3.20
CA GLU A 58 -4.04 -16.17 -4.13
C GLU A 58 -2.72 -15.64 -3.57
N GLU A 59 -2.78 -14.76 -2.57
CA GLU A 59 -1.60 -14.08 -2.05
C GLU A 59 -1.12 -14.65 -0.71
N ARG A 60 -1.78 -15.66 -0.17
CA ARG A 60 -1.51 -16.14 1.19
C ARG A 60 -0.17 -16.83 1.38
N HIS A 61 0.48 -17.24 0.30
CA HIS A 61 1.81 -17.85 0.36
C HIS A 61 2.94 -16.89 0.01
N GLU A 62 2.63 -15.62 -0.22
CA GLU A 62 3.63 -14.61 -0.50
C GLU A 62 4.14 -13.96 0.79
N GLU A 63 5.39 -13.50 0.76
CA GLU A 63 5.92 -12.68 1.85
C GLU A 63 5.14 -11.37 1.89
N PHE A 64 4.70 -10.94 3.07
CA PHE A 64 3.91 -9.72 3.17
C PHE A 64 4.29 -8.91 4.41
N ILE A 65 3.94 -7.62 4.36
CA ILE A 65 4.17 -6.68 5.46
C ILE A 65 2.85 -6.00 5.81
N ALA A 66 2.76 -5.56 7.07
CA ALA A 66 1.67 -4.73 7.55
C ALA A 66 2.15 -3.29 7.68
N ILE A 67 1.40 -2.36 7.14
CA ILE A 67 1.75 -0.94 7.09
C ILE A 67 0.67 -0.14 7.81
N TYR A 68 1.07 0.66 8.77
CA TYR A 68 0.18 1.58 9.48
C TYR A 68 0.65 2.99 9.16
N THR A 69 -0.18 3.74 8.44
CA THR A 69 0.20 5.07 7.95
C THR A 69 -1.02 5.99 7.91
N ASP A 70 -0.79 7.29 7.98
CA ASP A 70 -1.86 8.27 7.76
C ASP A 70 -2.03 8.61 6.28
N PHE A 71 -1.18 8.07 5.41
CA PHE A 71 -1.27 8.26 3.98
C PHE A 71 -2.30 7.29 3.38
N PRO A 72 -3.26 7.79 2.58
CA PRO A 72 -4.29 6.91 1.98
C PRO A 72 -3.72 6.11 0.82
N LEU A 73 -3.29 4.88 1.09
CA LEU A 73 -2.86 3.95 0.04
C LEU A 73 -4.08 3.45 -0.73
N SER A 74 -3.88 3.10 -1.99
CA SER A 74 -4.97 2.71 -2.90
C SER A 74 -4.80 1.28 -3.39
N LEU A 75 -5.92 0.56 -3.45
CA LEU A 75 -5.98 -0.76 -4.10
C LEU A 75 -6.20 -0.64 -5.60
N GLY A 76 -6.29 0.59 -6.12
CA GLY A 76 -6.60 0.84 -7.50
C GLY A 76 -8.07 1.19 -7.67
N GLU A 77 -8.35 1.93 -8.72
CA GLU A 77 -9.70 2.37 -9.05
C GLU A 77 -9.94 2.24 -10.54
N ASN A 78 -11.17 1.85 -10.89
CA ASN A 78 -11.64 1.91 -12.27
C ASN A 78 -12.71 3.00 -12.32
N ALA A 79 -12.32 4.18 -12.81
CA ALA A 79 -13.18 5.36 -12.81
C ALA A 79 -14.12 5.42 -14.02
N GLY A 80 -14.42 4.27 -14.63
CA GLY A 80 -15.40 4.20 -15.72
C GLY A 80 -14.77 4.37 -17.11
N GLY A 81 -14.32 3.30 -17.68
CA GLY A 81 -14.05 3.16 -19.08
C GLY A 81 -12.68 3.57 -19.57
N GLU A 82 -12.27 4.82 -19.40
CA GLU A 82 -11.07 5.32 -20.07
C GLU A 82 -9.86 5.52 -19.14
N THR A 83 -10.10 5.55 -17.84
CA THR A 83 -9.04 5.79 -16.86
C THR A 83 -9.15 4.78 -15.74
N TYR A 84 -8.03 4.15 -15.39
CA TYR A 84 -7.98 3.26 -14.23
C TYR A 84 -6.62 3.39 -13.54
N THR A 85 -6.62 3.13 -12.24
CA THR A 85 -5.44 3.18 -11.40
C THR A 85 -5.17 1.77 -10.86
N THR A 86 -3.91 1.32 -10.97
CA THR A 86 -3.52 0.03 -10.41
C THR A 86 -3.27 0.14 -8.91
N PRO A 87 -3.20 -0.98 -8.18
CA PRO A 87 -2.84 -0.94 -6.76
C PRO A 87 -1.49 -0.26 -6.56
N ASP A 88 -1.37 0.50 -5.47
CA ASP A 88 -0.13 1.18 -5.15
C ASP A 88 1.00 0.19 -4.94
N ARG A 89 2.20 0.57 -5.38
CA ARG A 89 3.42 -0.17 -5.12
C ARG A 89 4.28 0.62 -4.15
N ILE A 90 4.90 -0.08 -3.23
CA ILE A 90 5.72 0.52 -2.19
C ILE A 90 7.14 0.03 -2.33
N THR A 91 8.09 0.97 -2.29
CA THR A 91 9.51 0.64 -2.23
C THR A 91 9.99 0.84 -0.80
N TRP A 92 10.46 -0.22 -0.20
CA TRP A 92 10.93 -0.23 1.17
C TRP A 92 12.02 -1.29 1.33
N GLN A 93 13.15 -0.91 1.92
CA GLN A 93 14.32 -1.79 2.10
C GLN A 93 14.79 -2.44 0.78
N ASP A 94 14.83 -1.63 -0.28
CA ASP A 94 15.26 -2.08 -1.62
C ASP A 94 14.39 -3.17 -2.23
N LYS A 95 13.17 -3.32 -1.74
CA LYS A 95 12.20 -4.29 -2.25
C LYS A 95 10.93 -3.56 -2.66
N THR A 96 10.22 -4.16 -3.60
CA THR A 96 8.92 -3.63 -4.06
C THR A 96 7.80 -4.48 -3.50
N TRP A 97 6.77 -3.80 -3.01
CA TRP A 97 5.60 -4.42 -2.39
C TRP A 97 4.35 -3.88 -3.07
N ARG A 98 3.37 -4.75 -3.31
CA ARG A 98 2.10 -4.35 -3.93
C ARG A 98 1.02 -4.40 -2.86
N VAL A 99 0.28 -3.30 -2.72
CA VAL A 99 -0.82 -3.21 -1.74
C VAL A 99 -1.95 -4.13 -2.17
N VAL A 100 -2.40 -5.00 -1.27
CA VAL A 100 -3.46 -5.97 -1.55
C VAL A 100 -4.66 -5.82 -0.62
N LYS A 101 -4.52 -5.06 0.47
CA LYS A 101 -5.61 -4.84 1.42
C LYS A 101 -5.43 -3.48 2.07
N VAL A 102 -6.51 -2.71 2.15
CA VAL A 102 -6.53 -1.44 2.87
C VAL A 102 -7.72 -1.46 3.82
N ARG A 103 -7.47 -1.22 5.10
CA ARG A 103 -8.52 -1.05 6.10
C ARG A 103 -8.51 0.40 6.55
N ASP A 104 -9.62 1.07 6.35
CA ASP A 104 -9.76 2.49 6.65
C ASP A 104 -10.09 2.70 8.12
N TRP A 105 -9.11 3.12 8.87
CA TRP A 105 -9.26 3.51 10.27
C TRP A 105 -9.04 5.03 10.42
N SER A 106 -9.43 5.81 9.40
CA SER A 106 -9.20 7.26 9.39
C SER A 106 -9.89 7.97 10.56
N ALA A 107 -10.97 7.39 11.09
CA ALA A 107 -11.59 7.91 12.32
C ALA A 107 -10.62 7.88 13.51
N PHE A 108 -9.58 7.07 13.45
CA PHE A 108 -8.52 6.96 14.44
C PHE A 108 -7.19 7.48 13.91
N ASN A 109 -7.21 8.22 12.81
CA ASN A 109 -6.07 8.88 12.18
C ASN A 109 -5.05 7.93 11.53
N TYR A 110 -5.47 6.76 11.06
CA TYR A 110 -4.56 5.86 10.36
C TYR A 110 -5.30 4.92 9.40
N TYR A 111 -4.50 4.31 8.51
CA TYR A 111 -4.93 3.21 7.64
C TYR A 111 -4.06 2.01 7.95
N GLN A 112 -4.67 0.83 8.00
CA GLN A 112 -3.95 -0.44 8.10
C GLN A 112 -3.94 -1.09 6.73
N CYS A 113 -2.74 -1.32 6.19
CA CYS A 113 -2.58 -1.86 4.84
C CYS A 113 -1.74 -3.11 4.89
N LEU A 114 -2.02 -4.03 3.98
CA LEU A 114 -1.19 -5.21 3.77
C LEU A 114 -0.64 -5.15 2.36
N ALA A 115 0.63 -5.46 2.21
CA ALA A 115 1.30 -5.47 0.91
C ALA A 115 2.13 -6.73 0.78
N VAL A 116 2.08 -7.35 -0.41
CA VAL A 116 2.83 -8.56 -0.71
C VAL A 116 4.05 -8.21 -1.55
N ARG A 117 5.11 -8.99 -1.40
CA ARG A 117 6.34 -8.77 -2.13
C ARG A 117 6.15 -9.05 -3.61
N VAL A 118 6.62 -8.13 -4.44
CA VAL A 118 6.63 -8.31 -5.89
C VAL A 118 7.99 -8.89 -6.27
N THR A 119 7.96 -10.07 -6.84
CA THR A 119 9.17 -10.74 -7.37
C THR A 119 9.12 -10.67 -8.88
N GLU A 120 10.01 -9.88 -9.46
CA GLU A 120 10.10 -9.73 -10.90
C GLU A 120 11.49 -10.08 -11.38
#